data_2a36e90f2b9af7f2336794b712a54e71
#
_entry.id   2a36e90f2b9af7f2336794b712a54e71
#
_cell.length_a   1.000
_cell.length_b   1.000
_cell.length_c   1.000
_cell.angle_alpha   90.00
_cell.angle_beta   90.00
_cell.angle_gamma   90.00
#
_symmetry.space_group_name_H-M   'P 1'
#
loop_
_entity.id
_entity.type
_entity.pdbx_description
1 polymer ?
#
loop_
_entity_poly.entity_id
_entity_poly.type
_entity_poly.pdbx_seq_one_letter_code
_entity_poly.pdbx_strand_id
1 'polypeptide(L)'
;MSGILYVTGTPIGNLGDFSPRAAETLESVDFIAAEDTRVTLKLLNHFGIKKPMVSYFEHNKRERGEIICNRIEQGENCAIVTDAGMPCISDPGEDLIKLCEERGIKTVVIPGPSAVISALAVSGLETGRFTFEGFLSVNKKSRSEHLDSLKNEHRTMIFYEAPHKLPQTLRDLYSFFGDRKLSIVRELTKVHEEVIRTTTKYAAENYADGSLKGEFVLVLEGKKQEEKSEEYTLEFAVQTARKLIENGAKPTEAAKEAASITGFKKNEIYRELL
;
A
#
# COMPACT_ATOMS: atom_id res chain seq x y z
N MET A 1 -29.23 -23.98 -6.88
CA MET A 1 -28.45 -23.11 -5.96
C MET A 1 -27.58 -22.22 -6.83
N SER A 2 -27.46 -20.96 -6.48
CA SER A 2 -26.53 -20.06 -7.18
C SER A 2 -25.10 -20.56 -7.04
N GLY A 3 -24.26 -20.33 -8.05
CA GLY A 3 -22.83 -20.61 -8.00
C GLY A 3 -22.06 -19.60 -7.13
N ILE A 4 -20.76 -19.63 -7.23
CA ILE A 4 -19.81 -18.83 -6.43
C ILE A 4 -18.88 -18.05 -7.36
N LEU A 5 -18.57 -16.79 -7.02
CA LEU A 5 -17.47 -16.05 -7.60
C LEU A 5 -16.19 -16.20 -6.74
N TYR A 6 -15.13 -16.73 -7.32
CA TYR A 6 -13.82 -16.84 -6.68
C TYR A 6 -12.90 -15.71 -7.15
N VAL A 7 -12.43 -14.88 -6.23
CA VAL A 7 -11.43 -13.83 -6.51
C VAL A 7 -10.05 -14.45 -6.32
N THR A 8 -9.37 -14.78 -7.42
CA THR A 8 -8.19 -15.65 -7.39
C THR A 8 -6.94 -14.87 -7.77
N GLY A 9 -5.97 -14.82 -6.85
CA GLY A 9 -4.67 -14.19 -7.10
C GLY A 9 -3.80 -15.00 -8.06
N THR A 10 -3.09 -14.31 -8.93
CA THR A 10 -2.15 -14.85 -9.92
C THR A 10 -0.70 -14.47 -9.62
N PRO A 11 0.31 -15.14 -10.19
CA PRO A 11 1.71 -14.77 -10.01
C PRO A 11 2.02 -13.34 -10.49
N ILE A 12 2.93 -12.66 -9.79
CA ILE A 12 3.41 -11.30 -10.16
C ILE A 12 4.76 -11.31 -10.88
N GLY A 13 5.24 -12.49 -11.29
CA GLY A 13 6.51 -12.63 -11.99
C GLY A 13 7.16 -13.99 -11.82
N ASN A 14 6.74 -14.78 -10.83
CA ASN A 14 7.26 -16.12 -10.56
C ASN A 14 6.12 -17.13 -10.49
N LEU A 15 6.08 -18.08 -11.41
CA LEU A 15 5.07 -19.14 -11.44
C LEU A 15 5.08 -20.02 -10.19
N GLY A 16 6.20 -20.09 -9.48
CA GLY A 16 6.32 -20.81 -8.21
C GLY A 16 5.48 -20.21 -7.06
N ASP A 17 5.06 -18.95 -7.19
CA ASP A 17 4.21 -18.29 -6.21
C ASP A 17 2.71 -18.59 -6.41
N PHE A 18 2.35 -19.35 -7.43
CA PHE A 18 0.97 -19.77 -7.66
C PHE A 18 0.58 -20.88 -6.68
N SER A 19 -0.38 -20.58 -5.80
CA SER A 19 -0.73 -21.54 -4.76
C SER A 19 -1.47 -22.78 -5.33
N PRO A 20 -1.26 -23.98 -4.74
CA PRO A 20 -2.03 -25.17 -5.13
C PRO A 20 -3.54 -24.94 -5.10
N ARG A 21 -4.04 -24.24 -4.07
CA ARG A 21 -5.45 -23.89 -3.94
C ARG A 21 -5.95 -23.00 -5.09
N ALA A 22 -5.12 -22.09 -5.60
CA ALA A 22 -5.49 -21.29 -6.76
C ALA A 22 -5.61 -22.16 -8.02
N ALA A 23 -4.65 -23.06 -8.26
CA ALA A 23 -4.70 -23.99 -9.37
C ALA A 23 -5.95 -24.89 -9.31
N GLU A 24 -6.21 -25.53 -8.16
CA GLU A 24 -7.39 -26.37 -7.92
C GLU A 24 -8.70 -25.58 -8.12
N THR A 25 -8.75 -24.32 -7.66
CA THR A 25 -9.92 -23.46 -7.86
C THR A 25 -10.15 -23.20 -9.35
N LEU A 26 -9.10 -22.78 -10.09
CA LEU A 26 -9.24 -22.55 -11.53
C LEU A 26 -9.60 -23.82 -12.31
N GLU A 27 -9.18 -24.98 -11.82
CA GLU A 27 -9.56 -26.25 -12.42
C GLU A 27 -11.01 -26.67 -12.09
N SER A 28 -11.54 -26.27 -10.93
CA SER A 28 -12.88 -26.65 -10.47
C SER A 28 -14.02 -25.77 -10.98
N VAL A 29 -13.78 -24.50 -11.29
CA VAL A 29 -14.82 -23.56 -11.76
C VAL A 29 -15.32 -23.91 -13.18
N ASP A 30 -16.50 -23.42 -13.54
CA ASP A 30 -17.07 -23.64 -14.86
C ASP A 30 -16.48 -22.71 -15.92
N PHE A 31 -16.10 -21.49 -15.52
CA PHE A 31 -15.43 -20.54 -16.41
C PHE A 31 -14.60 -19.52 -15.63
N ILE A 32 -13.72 -18.82 -16.35
CA ILE A 32 -12.83 -17.83 -15.79
C ILE A 32 -13.10 -16.45 -16.43
N ALA A 33 -13.31 -15.42 -15.62
CA ALA A 33 -13.32 -14.02 -16.03
C ALA A 33 -11.88 -13.49 -15.94
N ALA A 34 -11.30 -13.14 -17.09
CA ALA A 34 -9.90 -12.76 -17.21
C ALA A 34 -9.76 -11.33 -17.77
N GLU A 35 -8.81 -10.56 -17.23
CA GLU A 35 -8.48 -9.23 -17.74
C GLU A 35 -7.96 -9.33 -19.19
N ASP A 36 -6.85 -10.03 -19.39
CA ASP A 36 -6.37 -10.44 -20.70
C ASP A 36 -6.38 -11.97 -20.83
N THR A 37 -7.31 -12.50 -21.63
CA THR A 37 -7.43 -13.94 -21.86
C THR A 37 -6.17 -14.58 -22.44
N ARG A 38 -5.32 -13.81 -23.14
CA ARG A 38 -4.06 -14.30 -23.73
C ARG A 38 -3.00 -14.51 -22.66
N VAL A 39 -2.94 -13.62 -21.67
CA VAL A 39 -2.03 -13.75 -20.51
C VAL A 39 -2.47 -14.90 -19.64
N THR A 40 -3.77 -14.93 -19.30
CA THR A 40 -4.35 -16.01 -18.50
C THR A 40 -4.19 -17.38 -19.17
N LEU A 41 -4.33 -17.46 -20.50
CA LEU A 41 -4.14 -18.72 -21.23
C LEU A 41 -2.73 -19.29 -21.05
N LYS A 42 -1.69 -18.43 -21.01
CA LYS A 42 -0.31 -18.88 -20.78
C LYS A 42 -0.17 -19.49 -19.38
N LEU A 43 -0.76 -18.86 -18.37
CA LEU A 43 -0.78 -19.37 -17.00
C LEU A 43 -1.49 -20.73 -16.95
N LEU A 44 -2.71 -20.83 -17.49
CA LEU A 44 -3.49 -22.06 -17.50
C LEU A 44 -2.76 -23.19 -18.23
N ASN A 45 -2.16 -22.92 -19.37
CA ASN A 45 -1.39 -23.91 -20.14
C ASN A 45 -0.18 -24.45 -19.35
N HIS A 46 0.50 -23.57 -18.60
CA HIS A 46 1.64 -23.99 -17.76
C HIS A 46 1.21 -25.00 -16.69
N PHE A 47 0.03 -24.82 -16.11
CA PHE A 47 -0.52 -25.72 -15.08
C PHE A 47 -1.44 -26.84 -15.64
N GLY A 48 -1.54 -26.96 -16.98
CA GLY A 48 -2.36 -28.01 -17.61
C GLY A 48 -3.87 -27.79 -17.48
N ILE A 49 -4.32 -26.60 -17.08
CA ILE A 49 -5.73 -26.28 -16.85
C ILE A 49 -6.40 -25.86 -18.16
N LYS A 50 -7.57 -26.42 -18.46
CA LYS A 50 -8.38 -26.11 -19.65
C LYS A 50 -9.77 -25.63 -19.23
N LYS A 51 -10.03 -24.32 -19.31
CA LYS A 51 -11.33 -23.73 -18.92
C LYS A 51 -11.79 -22.70 -19.94
N PRO A 52 -13.10 -22.58 -20.16
CA PRO A 52 -13.67 -21.45 -20.90
C PRO A 52 -13.33 -20.13 -20.22
N MET A 53 -13.02 -19.12 -21.01
CA MET A 53 -12.71 -17.78 -20.50
C MET A 53 -13.65 -16.73 -21.07
N VAL A 54 -13.98 -15.74 -20.24
CA VAL A 54 -14.69 -14.52 -20.62
C VAL A 54 -13.77 -13.35 -20.35
N SER A 55 -13.58 -12.47 -21.34
CA SER A 55 -12.81 -11.24 -21.13
C SER A 55 -13.58 -10.27 -20.27
N TYR A 56 -12.92 -9.76 -19.19
CA TYR A 56 -13.47 -8.80 -18.25
C TYR A 56 -12.41 -7.74 -17.92
N PHE A 57 -12.51 -6.57 -18.54
CA PHE A 57 -11.55 -5.47 -18.39
C PHE A 57 -12.28 -4.12 -18.30
N GLU A 58 -11.57 -3.02 -18.00
CA GLU A 58 -12.14 -1.72 -17.69
C GLU A 58 -13.22 -1.23 -18.69
N HIS A 59 -13.01 -1.42 -19.98
CA HIS A 59 -13.94 -0.89 -21.01
C HIS A 59 -15.17 -1.77 -21.26
N ASN A 60 -15.19 -3.02 -20.78
CA ASN A 60 -16.34 -3.92 -20.97
C ASN A 60 -16.99 -4.37 -19.65
N LYS A 61 -16.49 -3.93 -18.50
CA LYS A 61 -16.85 -4.41 -17.16
C LYS A 61 -18.35 -4.37 -16.86
N ARG A 62 -19.07 -3.35 -17.37
CA ARG A 62 -20.51 -3.19 -17.14
C ARG A 62 -21.33 -4.29 -17.82
N GLU A 63 -21.14 -4.46 -19.13
CA GLU A 63 -21.86 -5.48 -19.91
C GLU A 63 -21.48 -6.90 -19.48
N ARG A 64 -20.17 -7.13 -19.32
CA ARG A 64 -19.64 -8.45 -18.96
C ARG A 64 -19.94 -8.84 -17.54
N GLY A 65 -20.00 -7.88 -16.60
CA GLY A 65 -20.42 -8.11 -15.24
C GLY A 65 -21.82 -8.69 -15.15
N GLU A 66 -22.78 -8.13 -15.90
CA GLU A 66 -24.14 -8.65 -16.00
C GLU A 66 -24.17 -10.10 -16.51
N ILE A 67 -23.42 -10.40 -17.58
CA ILE A 67 -23.34 -11.74 -18.17
C ILE A 67 -22.75 -12.73 -17.15
N ILE A 68 -21.68 -12.36 -16.46
CA ILE A 68 -21.01 -13.19 -15.45
C ILE A 68 -21.98 -13.49 -14.30
N CYS A 69 -22.62 -12.48 -13.74
CA CYS A 69 -23.55 -12.65 -12.63
C CYS A 69 -24.75 -13.53 -13.02
N ASN A 70 -25.33 -13.33 -14.21
CA ASN A 70 -26.44 -14.16 -14.71
C ASN A 70 -26.03 -15.65 -14.80
N ARG A 71 -24.83 -15.97 -15.25
CA ARG A 71 -24.33 -17.36 -15.30
C ARG A 71 -24.15 -17.93 -13.90
N ILE A 72 -23.63 -17.13 -12.96
CA ILE A 72 -23.46 -17.59 -11.57
C ILE A 72 -24.83 -17.85 -10.92
N GLU A 73 -25.83 -17.00 -11.15
CA GLU A 73 -27.19 -17.21 -10.66
C GLU A 73 -27.82 -18.49 -11.22
N GLN A 74 -27.44 -18.91 -12.41
CA GLN A 74 -27.85 -20.19 -13.03
C GLN A 74 -27.11 -21.41 -12.47
N GLY A 75 -26.20 -21.22 -11.52
CA GLY A 75 -25.49 -22.27 -10.81
C GLY A 75 -24.05 -22.50 -11.24
N GLU A 76 -23.52 -21.75 -12.23
CA GLU A 76 -22.12 -21.87 -12.63
C GLU A 76 -21.18 -21.18 -11.63
N ASN A 77 -20.04 -21.79 -11.36
CA ASN A 77 -18.95 -21.18 -10.59
C ASN A 77 -18.01 -20.40 -11.51
N CYS A 78 -17.60 -19.21 -11.10
CA CYS A 78 -16.67 -18.38 -11.83
C CYS A 78 -15.44 -18.04 -10.99
N ALA A 79 -14.25 -18.00 -11.60
CA ALA A 79 -13.08 -17.34 -11.01
C ALA A 79 -12.78 -16.04 -11.76
N ILE A 80 -12.59 -14.92 -11.04
CA ILE A 80 -12.01 -13.73 -11.63
C ILE A 80 -10.50 -13.73 -11.37
N VAL A 81 -9.73 -13.45 -12.40
CA VAL A 81 -8.26 -13.30 -12.37
C VAL A 81 -7.82 -12.04 -13.10
N THR A 82 -6.69 -11.49 -12.69
CA THR A 82 -5.99 -10.38 -13.37
C THR A 82 -4.70 -10.89 -14.00
N ASP A 83 -4.04 -10.05 -14.78
CA ASP A 83 -2.78 -10.39 -15.46
C ASP A 83 -1.67 -10.70 -14.47
N ALA A 84 -1.66 -10.03 -13.30
CA ALA A 84 -0.68 -10.25 -12.24
C ALA A 84 -1.21 -9.80 -10.87
N GLY A 85 -1.13 -10.65 -9.86
CA GLY A 85 -1.48 -10.31 -8.49
C GLY A 85 -2.94 -10.57 -8.12
N MET A 86 -3.44 -9.79 -7.18
CA MET A 86 -4.83 -9.91 -6.69
C MET A 86 -5.77 -9.06 -7.53
N PRO A 87 -6.85 -9.66 -8.10
CA PRO A 87 -7.90 -8.89 -8.76
C PRO A 87 -8.51 -7.83 -7.83
N CYS A 88 -9.13 -6.80 -8.39
CA CYS A 88 -9.81 -5.71 -7.69
C CYS A 88 -8.88 -4.69 -7.00
N ILE A 89 -7.57 -4.87 -7.04
CA ILE A 89 -6.60 -3.96 -6.41
C ILE A 89 -5.75 -3.31 -7.52
N SER A 90 -6.10 -2.12 -7.95
CA SER A 90 -5.60 -1.42 -9.16
C SER A 90 -5.90 -2.13 -10.49
N ASP A 91 -6.72 -3.15 -10.45
CA ASP A 91 -7.12 -4.01 -11.57
C ASP A 91 -8.64 -4.12 -11.63
N PRO A 92 -9.22 -4.54 -12.77
CA PRO A 92 -10.66 -4.76 -12.89
C PRO A 92 -11.18 -5.78 -11.87
N GLY A 93 -12.42 -5.57 -11.40
CA GLY A 93 -13.09 -6.53 -10.51
C GLY A 93 -13.93 -5.89 -9.42
N GLU A 94 -13.59 -4.68 -8.94
CA GLU A 94 -14.34 -4.00 -7.88
C GLU A 94 -15.84 -3.88 -8.22
N ASP A 95 -16.16 -3.48 -9.46
CA ASP A 95 -17.56 -3.36 -9.90
C ASP A 95 -18.28 -4.72 -9.95
N LEU A 96 -17.55 -5.80 -10.31
CA LEU A 96 -18.11 -7.14 -10.31
C LEU A 96 -18.42 -7.63 -8.88
N ILE A 97 -17.55 -7.32 -7.92
CA ILE A 97 -17.78 -7.65 -6.50
C ILE A 97 -19.02 -6.91 -5.98
N LYS A 98 -19.15 -5.61 -6.28
CA LYS A 98 -20.34 -4.82 -5.90
C LYS A 98 -21.62 -5.39 -6.51
N LEU A 99 -21.58 -5.76 -7.79
CA LEU A 99 -22.72 -6.35 -8.47
C LEU A 99 -23.09 -7.73 -7.87
N CYS A 100 -22.10 -8.53 -7.49
CA CYS A 100 -22.33 -9.80 -6.79
C CYS A 100 -22.98 -9.57 -5.41
N GLU A 101 -22.54 -8.58 -4.66
CA GLU A 101 -23.14 -8.20 -3.38
C GLU A 101 -24.61 -7.80 -3.55
N GLU A 102 -24.91 -6.91 -4.50
CA GLU A 102 -26.26 -6.44 -4.82
C GLU A 102 -27.22 -7.61 -5.19
N ARG A 103 -26.68 -8.65 -5.82
CA ARG A 103 -27.45 -9.83 -6.27
C ARG A 103 -27.42 -11.00 -5.28
N GLY A 104 -26.77 -10.85 -4.13
CA GLY A 104 -26.65 -11.92 -3.14
C GLY A 104 -25.82 -13.12 -3.61
N ILE A 105 -24.91 -12.91 -4.58
CA ILE A 105 -23.99 -13.93 -5.07
C ILE A 105 -22.85 -14.08 -4.06
N LYS A 106 -22.58 -15.32 -3.64
CA LYS A 106 -21.47 -15.63 -2.74
C LYS A 106 -20.13 -15.36 -3.42
N THR A 107 -19.26 -14.58 -2.77
CA THR A 107 -17.88 -14.35 -3.18
C THR A 107 -16.91 -15.04 -2.22
N VAL A 108 -15.82 -15.60 -2.75
CA VAL A 108 -14.77 -16.29 -1.98
C VAL A 108 -13.41 -15.82 -2.47
N VAL A 109 -12.53 -15.40 -1.56
CA VAL A 109 -11.16 -15.03 -1.92
C VAL A 109 -10.23 -16.25 -1.87
N ILE A 110 -9.40 -16.38 -2.91
CA ILE A 110 -8.25 -17.27 -2.98
C ILE A 110 -7.00 -16.38 -2.93
N PRO A 111 -6.37 -16.23 -1.76
CA PRO A 111 -5.21 -15.34 -1.61
C PRO A 111 -4.07 -15.72 -2.53
N GLY A 112 -3.38 -14.73 -3.05
CA GLY A 112 -2.22 -14.89 -3.91
C GLY A 112 -1.20 -13.77 -3.73
N PRO A 113 -0.18 -13.73 -4.58
CA PRO A 113 0.86 -12.70 -4.56
C PRO A 113 0.27 -11.29 -4.64
N SER A 114 0.91 -10.36 -3.92
CA SER A 114 0.55 -8.94 -3.90
C SER A 114 1.81 -8.10 -3.91
N ALA A 115 2.02 -7.33 -4.97
CA ALA A 115 3.20 -6.47 -5.09
C ALA A 115 3.24 -5.39 -4.00
N VAL A 116 2.07 -4.85 -3.59
CA VAL A 116 1.93 -3.86 -2.50
C VAL A 116 2.51 -4.40 -1.20
N ILE A 117 2.00 -5.57 -0.76
CA ILE A 117 2.38 -6.16 0.53
C ILE A 117 3.82 -6.69 0.48
N SER A 118 4.22 -7.31 -0.62
CA SER A 118 5.58 -7.83 -0.80
C SER A 118 6.62 -6.71 -0.77
N ALA A 119 6.38 -5.61 -1.47
CA ALA A 119 7.27 -4.46 -1.47
C ALA A 119 7.35 -3.79 -0.08
N LEU A 120 6.21 -3.63 0.60
CA LEU A 120 6.18 -3.09 1.95
C LEU A 120 7.01 -3.94 2.93
N ALA A 121 6.85 -5.27 2.87
CA ALA A 121 7.54 -6.20 3.75
C ALA A 121 9.08 -6.12 3.63
N VAL A 122 9.61 -5.83 2.43
CA VAL A 122 11.06 -5.74 2.19
C VAL A 122 11.59 -4.30 2.19
N SER A 123 10.73 -3.30 2.31
CA SER A 123 11.11 -1.88 2.19
C SER A 123 12.07 -1.40 3.28
N GLY A 124 11.95 -1.93 4.51
CA GLY A 124 12.64 -1.41 5.69
C GLY A 124 12.00 -0.15 6.28
N LEU A 125 10.76 0.18 5.89
CA LEU A 125 9.95 1.26 6.44
C LEU A 125 8.89 0.72 7.39
N GLU A 126 8.16 1.61 8.08
CA GLU A 126 7.10 1.21 9.00
C GLU A 126 5.96 0.51 8.25
N THR A 127 5.58 -0.68 8.74
CA THR A 127 4.56 -1.53 8.11
C THR A 127 3.22 -1.55 8.84
N GLY A 128 3.18 -1.06 10.09
CA GLY A 128 2.00 -1.15 10.95
C GLY A 128 0.80 -0.36 10.43
N ARG A 129 1.04 0.76 9.75
CA ARG A 129 0.01 1.59 9.11
C ARG A 129 0.58 2.12 7.80
N PHE A 130 -0.14 1.91 6.71
CA PHE A 130 0.26 2.37 5.37
C PHE A 130 -0.95 2.78 4.55
N THR A 131 -0.70 3.47 3.45
CA THR A 131 -1.68 3.78 2.40
C THR A 131 -1.19 3.23 1.07
N PHE A 132 -2.11 2.77 0.26
CA PHE A 132 -1.84 2.37 -1.12
C PHE A 132 -2.45 3.43 -2.05
N GLU A 133 -1.59 4.12 -2.78
CA GLU A 133 -1.93 5.27 -3.62
C GLU A 133 -2.08 4.89 -5.11
N GLY A 134 -1.75 3.64 -5.46
CA GLY A 134 -1.85 3.14 -6.84
C GLY A 134 -0.89 3.86 -7.78
N PHE A 135 -1.33 4.05 -9.03
CA PHE A 135 -0.58 4.81 -10.05
C PHE A 135 -0.94 6.29 -10.00
N LEU A 136 0.07 7.14 -10.02
CA LEU A 136 -0.15 8.57 -10.16
C LEU A 136 -0.69 8.92 -11.56
N SER A 137 -1.67 9.83 -11.60
CA SER A 137 -2.31 10.25 -12.85
C SER A 137 -1.31 10.81 -13.86
N VAL A 138 -1.56 10.57 -15.15
CA VAL A 138 -0.83 11.22 -16.26
C VAL A 138 -1.28 12.68 -16.46
N ASN A 139 -2.47 13.03 -16.01
CA ASN A 139 -2.97 14.40 -16.03
C ASN A 139 -2.26 15.20 -14.94
N LYS A 140 -1.55 16.26 -15.33
CA LYS A 140 -0.73 17.09 -14.43
C LYS A 140 -1.53 17.67 -13.26
N LYS A 141 -2.76 18.13 -13.48
CA LYS A 141 -3.61 18.73 -12.44
C LYS A 141 -4.01 17.68 -11.42
N SER A 142 -4.61 16.58 -11.84
CA SER A 142 -5.03 15.49 -10.96
C SER A 142 -3.85 14.87 -10.19
N ARG A 143 -2.69 14.75 -10.86
CA ARG A 143 -1.45 14.28 -10.24
C ARG A 143 -0.98 15.23 -9.14
N SER A 144 -0.97 16.55 -9.39
CA SER A 144 -0.59 17.55 -8.40
C SER A 144 -1.56 17.57 -7.22
N GLU A 145 -2.87 17.54 -7.49
CA GLU A 145 -3.90 17.49 -6.45
C GLU A 145 -3.76 16.24 -5.56
N HIS A 146 -3.49 15.08 -6.16
CA HIS A 146 -3.24 13.85 -5.41
C HIS A 146 -2.00 13.98 -4.51
N LEU A 147 -0.85 14.41 -5.05
CA LEU A 147 0.37 14.58 -4.28
C LEU A 147 0.23 15.65 -3.19
N ASP A 148 -0.49 16.76 -3.47
CA ASP A 148 -0.77 17.79 -2.47
C ASP A 148 -1.61 17.25 -1.31
N SER A 149 -2.58 16.38 -1.56
CA SER A 149 -3.40 15.77 -0.52
C SER A 149 -2.60 14.89 0.44
N LEU A 150 -1.47 14.34 -0.01
CA LEU A 150 -0.60 13.45 0.76
C LEU A 150 0.53 14.16 1.52
N LYS A 151 0.68 15.49 1.39
CA LYS A 151 1.79 16.24 2.05
C LYS A 151 1.90 16.02 3.55
N ASN A 152 0.76 15.84 4.21
CA ASN A 152 0.68 15.64 5.64
C ASN A 152 0.43 14.17 6.04
N GLU A 153 0.51 13.23 5.10
CA GLU A 153 0.35 11.82 5.42
C GLU A 153 1.52 11.32 6.26
N HIS A 154 1.20 10.73 7.42
CA HIS A 154 2.17 10.21 8.40
C HIS A 154 2.44 8.72 8.25
N ARG A 155 1.53 8.00 7.56
CA ARG A 155 1.70 6.58 7.30
C ARG A 155 2.66 6.35 6.13
N THR A 156 3.25 5.18 6.06
CA THR A 156 4.00 4.75 4.87
C THR A 156 3.08 4.75 3.65
N MET A 157 3.53 5.34 2.55
CA MET A 157 2.78 5.46 1.30
C MET A 157 3.35 4.53 0.24
N ILE A 158 2.51 3.83 -0.50
CA ILE A 158 2.94 2.87 -1.53
C ILE A 158 2.35 3.28 -2.87
N PHE A 159 3.22 3.42 -3.88
CA PHE A 159 2.84 3.76 -5.24
C PHE A 159 3.29 2.66 -6.21
N TYR A 160 2.49 2.39 -7.23
CA TYR A 160 2.93 1.66 -8.41
C TYR A 160 3.50 2.63 -9.44
N GLU A 161 4.53 2.19 -10.17
CA GLU A 161 5.07 3.04 -11.23
C GLU A 161 5.61 2.23 -12.42
N ALA A 162 5.33 2.77 -13.61
CA ALA A 162 5.86 2.24 -14.84
C ALA A 162 7.26 2.81 -15.15
N PRO A 163 8.15 2.05 -15.82
CA PRO A 163 9.54 2.46 -16.03
C PRO A 163 9.68 3.81 -16.75
N HIS A 164 8.85 4.08 -17.73
CA HIS A 164 8.90 5.34 -18.50
C HIS A 164 8.41 6.57 -17.72
N LYS A 165 7.69 6.38 -16.60
CA LYS A 165 7.20 7.47 -15.73
C LYS A 165 8.07 7.67 -14.48
N LEU A 166 8.86 6.66 -14.11
CA LEU A 166 9.68 6.67 -12.89
C LEU A 166 10.50 7.95 -12.73
N PRO A 167 11.22 8.46 -13.78
CA PRO A 167 12.03 9.66 -13.66
C PRO A 167 11.23 10.90 -13.20
N GLN A 168 10.03 11.08 -13.75
CA GLN A 168 9.18 12.19 -13.35
C GLN A 168 8.63 12.00 -11.94
N THR A 169 8.24 10.77 -11.60
CA THR A 169 7.70 10.45 -10.28
C THR A 169 8.72 10.67 -9.18
N LEU A 170 9.98 10.28 -9.38
CA LEU A 170 11.04 10.55 -8.39
C LEU A 170 11.26 12.04 -8.14
N ARG A 171 11.25 12.85 -9.20
CA ARG A 171 11.33 14.33 -9.08
C ARG A 171 10.13 14.91 -8.35
N ASP A 172 8.93 14.44 -8.66
CA ASP A 172 7.70 14.90 -8.02
C ASP A 172 7.68 14.54 -6.53
N LEU A 173 8.02 13.29 -6.18
CA LEU A 173 8.08 12.87 -4.77
C LEU A 173 9.02 13.76 -3.95
N TYR A 174 10.20 14.08 -4.47
CA TYR A 174 11.12 15.01 -3.80
C TYR A 174 10.56 16.43 -3.72
N SER A 175 9.96 16.93 -4.80
CA SER A 175 9.41 18.30 -4.87
C SER A 175 8.23 18.51 -3.90
N PHE A 176 7.34 17.52 -3.76
CA PHE A 176 6.13 17.62 -2.93
C PHE A 176 6.36 17.27 -1.46
N PHE A 177 7.23 16.31 -1.18
CA PHE A 177 7.40 15.76 0.16
C PHE A 177 8.72 16.13 0.85
N GLY A 178 9.66 16.77 0.13
CA GLY A 178 11.01 17.01 0.62
C GLY A 178 11.82 15.71 0.71
N ASP A 179 12.91 15.73 1.46
CA ASP A 179 13.79 14.57 1.61
C ASP A 179 13.25 13.61 2.68
N ARG A 180 12.74 12.45 2.22
CA ARG A 180 12.21 11.35 3.04
C ARG A 180 12.85 10.04 2.60
N LYS A 181 12.84 9.04 3.47
CA LYS A 181 13.27 7.69 3.10
C LYS A 181 12.35 7.13 2.02
N LEU A 182 12.96 6.50 1.03
CA LEU A 182 12.30 5.87 -0.10
C LEU A 182 12.91 4.49 -0.34
N SER A 183 12.07 3.49 -0.54
CA SER A 183 12.49 2.20 -1.05
C SER A 183 11.91 2.02 -2.46
N ILE A 184 12.79 1.84 -3.44
CA ILE A 184 12.44 1.52 -4.83
C ILE A 184 12.55 -0.01 -4.95
N VAL A 185 11.43 -0.70 -5.03
CA VAL A 185 11.37 -2.15 -5.19
C VAL A 185 11.04 -2.44 -6.65
N ARG A 186 11.94 -3.15 -7.35
CA ARG A 186 11.78 -3.41 -8.77
C ARG A 186 11.81 -4.90 -9.08
N GLU A 187 11.09 -5.29 -10.14
CA GLU A 187 11.07 -6.65 -10.68
C GLU A 187 10.83 -7.72 -9.59
N LEU A 188 9.91 -7.45 -8.66
CA LEU A 188 9.53 -8.34 -7.57
C LEU A 188 9.27 -9.76 -8.09
N THR A 189 9.81 -10.75 -7.38
CA THR A 189 9.75 -12.20 -7.67
C THR A 189 10.45 -12.65 -8.95
N LYS A 190 10.94 -11.72 -9.78
CA LYS A 190 11.63 -12.01 -11.04
C LYS A 190 13.14 -12.19 -10.83
N VAL A 191 13.84 -12.65 -11.87
CA VAL A 191 15.29 -12.91 -11.83
C VAL A 191 16.13 -11.67 -11.46
N HIS A 192 15.63 -10.48 -11.79
CA HIS A 192 16.30 -9.20 -11.53
C HIS A 192 15.64 -8.41 -10.39
N GLU A 193 15.05 -9.12 -9.42
CA GLU A 193 14.51 -8.50 -8.22
C GLU A 193 15.56 -7.68 -7.49
N GLU A 194 15.22 -6.44 -7.16
CA GLU A 194 16.11 -5.54 -6.45
C GLU A 194 15.35 -4.60 -5.52
N VAL A 195 15.93 -4.34 -4.35
CA VAL A 195 15.40 -3.39 -3.36
C VAL A 195 16.43 -2.30 -3.13
N ILE A 196 16.19 -1.11 -3.68
CA ILE A 196 17.06 0.07 -3.53
C ILE A 196 16.50 0.94 -2.40
N ARG A 197 17.18 0.93 -1.25
CA ARG A 197 16.83 1.79 -0.11
C ARG A 197 17.62 3.09 -0.20
N THR A 198 16.91 4.22 -0.27
CA THR A 198 17.48 5.53 -0.59
C THR A 198 16.67 6.64 0.07
N THR A 199 16.82 7.88 -0.40
CA THR A 199 15.94 9.01 -0.08
C THR A 199 15.34 9.60 -1.35
N THR A 200 14.25 10.35 -1.21
CA THR A 200 13.60 11.03 -2.36
C THR A 200 14.56 11.98 -3.07
N LYS A 201 15.40 12.71 -2.31
CA LYS A 201 16.41 13.59 -2.88
C LYS A 201 17.43 12.82 -3.71
N TYR A 202 18.07 11.81 -3.10
CA TYR A 202 19.08 11.02 -3.79
C TYR A 202 18.50 10.30 -5.03
N ALA A 203 17.27 9.79 -4.93
CA ALA A 203 16.61 9.14 -6.04
C ALA A 203 16.31 10.10 -7.20
N ALA A 204 15.86 11.33 -6.91
CA ALA A 204 15.62 12.36 -7.92
C ALA A 204 16.90 12.81 -8.63
N GLU A 205 18.04 12.81 -7.94
CA GLU A 205 19.34 13.21 -8.48
C GLU A 205 20.02 12.08 -9.28
N ASN A 206 19.87 10.81 -8.86
CA ASN A 206 20.69 9.71 -9.38
C ASN A 206 19.93 8.65 -10.18
N TYR A 207 18.59 8.55 -10.06
CA TYR A 207 17.78 7.53 -10.74
C TYR A 207 16.71 8.13 -11.66
N ALA A 208 16.64 9.44 -11.79
CA ALA A 208 15.67 10.12 -12.65
C ALA A 208 16.19 10.35 -14.08
N ASP A 209 17.22 9.64 -14.49
CA ASP A 209 17.77 9.64 -15.85
C ASP A 209 17.12 8.60 -16.79
N GLY A 210 16.26 7.72 -16.24
CA GLY A 210 15.62 6.63 -16.99
C GLY A 210 16.48 5.39 -17.15
N SER A 211 17.59 5.27 -16.42
CA SER A 211 18.49 4.09 -16.44
C SER A 211 17.84 2.85 -15.86
N LEU A 212 16.98 3.00 -14.86
CA LEU A 212 16.26 1.90 -14.23
C LEU A 212 15.13 1.37 -15.14
N LYS A 213 15.09 0.06 -15.32
CA LYS A 213 14.09 -0.63 -16.14
C LYS A 213 13.32 -1.63 -15.28
N GLY A 214 12.14 -2.03 -15.75
CA GLY A 214 11.30 -3.00 -15.07
C GLY A 214 10.06 -2.36 -14.44
N GLU A 215 9.31 -3.12 -13.68
CA GLU A 215 8.13 -2.69 -12.93
C GLU A 215 8.54 -2.27 -11.51
N PHE A 216 7.94 -1.21 -11.01
CA PHE A 216 8.34 -0.59 -9.76
C PHE A 216 7.21 -0.49 -8.77
N VAL A 217 7.53 -0.76 -7.50
CA VAL A 217 6.75 -0.33 -6.34
C VAL A 217 7.62 0.63 -5.53
N LEU A 218 7.11 1.84 -5.33
CA LEU A 218 7.77 2.87 -4.53
C LEU A 218 7.14 2.88 -3.15
N VAL A 219 7.95 2.69 -2.12
CA VAL A 219 7.50 2.72 -0.72
C VAL A 219 8.15 3.94 -0.06
N LEU A 220 7.34 4.93 0.29
CA LEU A 220 7.76 6.24 0.78
C LEU A 220 7.44 6.40 2.27
N GLU A 221 8.41 6.85 3.05
CA GLU A 221 8.21 7.22 4.46
C GLU A 221 7.16 8.33 4.59
N GLY A 222 6.23 8.17 5.53
CA GLY A 222 5.28 9.21 5.90
C GLY A 222 5.96 10.46 6.47
N LYS A 223 5.21 11.55 6.59
CA LYS A 223 5.70 12.76 7.28
C LYS A 223 6.00 12.41 8.74
N LYS A 224 7.22 12.63 9.17
CA LYS A 224 7.53 12.50 10.60
C LYS A 224 6.64 13.47 11.38
N GLN A 225 5.99 12.95 12.40
CA GLN A 225 5.44 13.84 13.40
C GLN A 225 6.63 14.62 13.96
N GLU A 226 6.59 15.93 13.83
CA GLU A 226 7.42 16.75 14.68
C GLU A 226 7.01 16.32 16.09
N GLU A 227 7.90 15.62 16.81
CA GLU A 227 7.80 15.62 18.24
C GLU A 227 7.73 17.10 18.57
N LYS A 228 6.56 17.58 19.01
CA LYS A 228 6.51 18.82 19.75
C LYS A 228 7.38 18.53 20.97
N SER A 229 8.67 18.81 20.87
CA SER A 229 9.39 19.24 22.04
C SER A 229 8.61 20.47 22.46
N GLU A 230 7.67 20.33 23.39
CA GLU A 230 7.27 21.45 24.19
C GLU A 230 8.60 21.91 24.77
N GLU A 231 9.20 22.95 24.18
CA GLU A 231 10.30 23.65 24.80
C GLU A 231 9.69 24.26 26.07
N TYR A 232 9.60 23.44 27.09
CA TYR A 232 9.17 23.89 28.38
C TYR A 232 10.16 24.99 28.81
N THR A 233 9.64 26.16 29.11
CA THR A 233 10.45 27.21 29.72
C THR A 233 10.77 26.82 31.17
N LEU A 234 11.87 27.33 31.70
CA LEU A 234 12.19 27.15 33.13
C LEU A 234 11.04 27.65 34.01
N GLU A 235 10.38 28.71 33.59
CA GLU A 235 9.20 29.27 34.26
C GLU A 235 8.03 28.27 34.32
N PHE A 236 7.76 27.54 33.24
CA PHE A 236 6.76 26.46 33.24
C PHE A 236 7.17 25.31 34.17
N ALA A 237 8.44 24.93 34.17
CA ALA A 237 8.96 23.89 35.08
C ALA A 237 8.80 24.27 36.55
N VAL A 238 9.08 25.55 36.88
CA VAL A 238 8.89 26.10 38.24
C VAL A 238 7.41 26.14 38.62
N GLN A 239 6.52 26.61 37.74
CA GLN A 239 5.06 26.59 37.99
C GLN A 239 4.53 25.17 38.21
N THR A 240 5.01 24.20 37.43
CA THR A 240 4.67 22.78 37.60
C THR A 240 5.08 22.29 38.99
N ALA A 241 6.31 22.59 39.42
CA ALA A 241 6.78 22.24 40.75
C ALA A 241 5.97 22.91 41.86
N ARG A 242 5.59 24.20 41.71
CA ARG A 242 4.73 24.91 42.68
C ARG A 242 3.35 24.28 42.82
N LYS A 243 2.71 23.89 41.73
CA LYS A 243 1.44 23.16 41.77
C LYS A 243 1.55 21.81 42.53
N LEU A 244 2.65 21.10 42.35
CA LEU A 244 2.90 19.85 43.09
C LEU A 244 3.08 20.08 44.60
N ILE A 245 3.73 21.19 44.99
CA ILE A 245 3.88 21.61 46.38
C ILE A 245 2.52 21.98 46.99
N GLU A 246 1.69 22.73 46.27
CA GLU A 246 0.33 23.07 46.68
C GLU A 246 -0.53 21.81 46.91
N ASN A 247 -0.28 20.73 46.14
CA ASN A 247 -0.91 19.44 46.30
C ASN A 247 -0.23 18.52 47.37
N GLY A 248 0.68 19.08 48.17
CA GLY A 248 1.26 18.40 49.33
C GLY A 248 2.60 17.70 49.10
N ALA A 249 3.21 17.84 47.93
CA ALA A 249 4.54 17.29 47.67
C ALA A 249 5.64 18.11 48.36
N LYS A 250 6.71 17.43 48.81
CA LYS A 250 7.88 18.15 49.34
C LYS A 250 8.63 18.88 48.22
N PRO A 251 9.19 20.07 48.48
CA PRO A 251 9.87 20.88 47.42
C PRO A 251 10.94 20.11 46.63
N THR A 252 11.69 19.22 47.29
CA THR A 252 12.69 18.38 46.63
C THR A 252 12.10 17.30 45.71
N GLU A 253 10.93 16.75 46.05
CA GLU A 253 10.21 15.76 45.24
C GLU A 253 9.51 16.46 44.05
N ALA A 254 8.86 17.59 44.31
CA ALA A 254 8.23 18.43 43.29
C ALA A 254 9.22 18.90 42.23
N ALA A 255 10.40 19.36 42.62
CA ALA A 255 11.46 19.74 41.67
C ALA A 255 11.98 18.53 40.88
N LYS A 256 12.04 17.33 41.47
CA LYS A 256 12.45 16.10 40.78
C LYS A 256 11.40 15.67 39.73
N GLU A 257 10.14 15.75 40.09
CA GLU A 257 9.05 15.38 39.20
C GLU A 257 8.89 16.39 38.06
N ALA A 258 8.93 17.69 38.33
CA ALA A 258 8.95 18.73 37.31
C ALA A 258 10.15 18.61 36.37
N ALA A 259 11.33 18.22 36.86
CA ALA A 259 12.50 17.93 36.05
C ALA A 259 12.30 16.74 35.12
N SER A 260 11.60 15.70 35.56
CA SER A 260 11.25 14.54 34.73
C SER A 260 10.29 14.87 33.62
N ILE A 261 9.35 15.80 33.85
CA ILE A 261 8.34 16.22 32.86
C ILE A 261 8.96 17.19 31.83
N THR A 262 9.78 18.13 32.28
CA THR A 262 10.22 19.28 31.47
C THR A 262 11.63 19.17 30.88
N GLY A 263 12.42 18.17 31.36
CA GLY A 263 13.81 18.00 30.92
C GLY A 263 14.82 18.95 31.56
N PHE A 264 14.37 19.94 32.40
CA PHE A 264 15.27 20.82 33.11
C PHE A 264 15.99 20.10 34.27
N LYS A 265 17.16 20.63 34.70
CA LYS A 265 17.86 20.05 35.85
C LYS A 265 17.12 20.35 37.14
N LYS A 266 16.93 19.30 37.99
CA LYS A 266 16.30 19.43 39.29
C LYS A 266 16.82 20.60 40.11
N ASN A 267 18.13 20.84 40.09
CA ASN A 267 18.76 21.91 40.86
C ASN A 267 18.44 23.30 40.33
N GLU A 268 18.16 23.47 39.05
CA GLU A 268 17.74 24.73 38.46
C GLU A 268 16.31 25.06 38.89
N ILE A 269 15.40 24.12 38.79
CA ILE A 269 14.02 24.28 39.25
C ILE A 269 13.97 24.55 40.76
N TYR A 270 14.75 23.81 41.54
CA TYR A 270 14.76 23.93 43.01
C TYR A 270 15.26 25.30 43.48
N ARG A 271 16.24 25.92 42.78
CA ARG A 271 16.72 27.28 43.11
C ARG A 271 15.65 28.33 42.91
N GLU A 272 14.81 28.20 41.93
CA GLU A 272 13.72 29.14 41.62
C GLU A 272 12.47 28.93 42.51
N LEU A 273 12.44 27.86 43.31
CA LEU A 273 11.38 27.60 44.31
C LEU A 273 11.69 28.23 45.66
N LEU A 274 12.98 28.52 45.93
CA LEU A 274 13.45 29.15 47.18
C LEU A 274 13.37 30.66 47.12
#